data_8f667b5a6cb3da43c97c9b158ea684b8
#
_entry.id   8f667b5a6cb3da43c97c9b158ea684b8
#
_cell.length_a   1.000
_cell.length_b   1.000
_cell.length_c   1.000
_cell.angle_alpha   90.00
_cell.angle_beta   90.00
_cell.angle_gamma   90.00
#
_symmetry.space_group_name_H-M   'P 1'
#
loop_
_entity.id
_entity.type
_entity.pdbx_description
1 polymer ?
#
loop_
_entity_poly.entity_id
_entity_poly.type
_entity_poly.pdbx_seq_one_letter_code
_entity_poly.pdbx_strand_id
1 'polypeptide(L)'
;MGTSERREAILHLLYRRKHETIENLAHEFGVSYSTIRRDIDVLSLRAPIEMRSGRYNGGVYIVDFNRRKPPVTQEDLISALHTVIRTAEREEKLILGDRDKEALQILMSHLLNRNV
;
A
#
# COMPACT_ATOMS: atom_id res chain seq x y z
N MET A 1 22.82 -16.10 -3.96
CA MET A 1 21.68 -15.17 -4.10
C MET A 1 22.18 -13.75 -4.32
N GLY A 2 21.74 -13.13 -5.40
CA GLY A 2 22.12 -11.75 -5.70
C GLY A 2 21.43 -10.74 -4.80
N THR A 3 21.90 -9.50 -4.82
CA THR A 3 21.36 -8.41 -3.99
C THR A 3 19.87 -8.18 -4.27
N SER A 4 19.47 -8.13 -5.54
CA SER A 4 18.06 -7.92 -5.91
C SER A 4 17.19 -9.08 -5.47
N GLU A 5 17.64 -10.30 -5.65
CA GLU A 5 16.89 -11.48 -5.19
C GLU A 5 16.73 -11.50 -3.68
N ARG A 6 17.79 -11.14 -2.97
CA ARG A 6 17.75 -11.07 -1.51
C ARG A 6 16.74 -10.04 -1.03
N ARG A 7 16.75 -8.84 -1.62
CA ARG A 7 15.80 -7.78 -1.26
C ARG A 7 14.37 -8.18 -1.52
N GLU A 8 14.09 -8.81 -2.65
CA GLU A 8 12.76 -9.32 -2.96
C GLU A 8 12.33 -10.40 -1.96
N ALA A 9 13.25 -11.32 -1.62
CA ALA A 9 12.96 -12.37 -0.64
C ALA A 9 12.68 -11.79 0.76
N ILE A 10 13.45 -10.78 1.17
CA ILE A 10 13.23 -10.08 2.45
C ILE A 10 11.84 -9.44 2.47
N LEU A 11 11.50 -8.72 1.41
CA LEU A 11 10.20 -8.05 1.31
C LEU A 11 9.05 -9.05 1.38
N HIS A 12 9.17 -10.14 0.65
CA HIS A 12 8.17 -11.22 0.66
C HIS A 12 7.97 -11.80 2.06
N LEU A 13 9.08 -11.99 2.75
CA LEU A 13 9.09 -12.51 4.12
C LEU A 13 8.43 -11.54 5.09
N LEU A 14 8.71 -10.24 4.96
CA LEU A 14 8.11 -9.21 5.79
C LEU A 14 6.60 -9.08 5.59
N TYR A 15 6.12 -9.18 4.35
CA TYR A 15 4.69 -9.18 4.08
C TYR A 15 3.99 -10.38 4.71
N ARG A 16 4.65 -11.53 4.72
CA ARG A 16 4.08 -12.75 5.29
C ARG A 16 4.12 -12.74 6.81
N ARG A 17 5.24 -12.33 7.42
CA ARG A 17 5.43 -12.36 8.87
C ARG A 17 4.98 -11.08 9.58
N LYS A 18 4.88 -9.97 8.87
CA LYS A 18 4.55 -8.63 9.36
C LYS A 18 5.62 -7.99 10.23
N HIS A 19 6.44 -8.75 10.89
CA HIS A 19 7.54 -8.28 11.75
C HIS A 19 8.69 -9.26 11.74
N GLU A 20 9.90 -8.75 11.74
CA GLU A 20 11.10 -9.55 11.91
C GLU A 20 12.25 -8.69 12.44
N THR A 21 13.19 -9.31 13.13
CA THR A 21 14.39 -8.60 13.57
C THR A 21 15.45 -8.62 12.48
N ILE A 22 16.33 -7.60 12.49
CA ILE A 22 17.43 -7.55 11.53
C ILE A 22 18.39 -8.71 11.76
N GLU A 23 18.62 -9.08 13.01
CA GLU A 23 19.48 -10.20 13.38
C GLU A 23 18.97 -11.51 12.79
N ASN A 24 17.69 -11.78 12.90
CA ASN A 24 17.08 -12.98 12.34
C ASN A 24 17.19 -12.99 10.82
N LEU A 25 16.94 -11.86 10.18
CA LEU A 25 17.08 -11.74 8.73
C LEU A 25 18.52 -11.96 8.29
N ALA A 26 19.48 -11.38 9.02
CA ALA A 26 20.90 -11.58 8.72
C ALA A 26 21.28 -13.05 8.84
N HIS A 27 20.80 -13.72 9.88
CA HIS A 27 21.05 -15.15 10.07
C HIS A 27 20.42 -15.99 8.96
N GLU A 28 19.16 -15.75 8.63
CA GLU A 28 18.44 -16.51 7.58
C GLU A 28 19.09 -16.35 6.22
N PHE A 29 19.54 -15.16 5.88
CA PHE A 29 20.12 -14.87 4.57
C PHE A 29 21.64 -15.03 4.52
N GLY A 30 22.26 -15.32 5.67
CA GLY A 30 23.70 -15.54 5.73
C GLY A 30 24.53 -14.30 5.39
N VAL A 31 24.05 -13.14 5.75
CA VAL A 31 24.73 -11.84 5.51
C VAL A 31 24.86 -11.07 6.80
N SER A 32 25.61 -9.96 6.76
CA SER A 32 25.83 -9.14 7.95
C SER A 32 24.60 -8.32 8.30
N TYR A 33 24.53 -7.86 9.54
CA TYR A 33 23.55 -6.90 10.03
C TYR A 33 23.52 -5.65 9.14
N SER A 34 24.70 -5.12 8.81
CA SER A 34 24.81 -3.93 7.97
C SER A 34 24.24 -4.12 6.58
N THR A 35 24.41 -5.30 6.03
CA THR A 35 23.87 -5.65 4.71
C THR A 35 22.33 -5.65 4.73
N ILE A 36 21.74 -6.28 5.74
CA ILE A 36 20.28 -6.29 5.91
C ILE A 36 19.78 -4.86 6.15
N ARG A 37 20.47 -4.09 6.99
CA ARG A 37 20.09 -2.71 7.27
C ARG A 37 20.03 -1.87 5.99
N ARG A 38 21.01 -2.05 5.11
CA ARG A 38 21.05 -1.39 3.80
C ARG A 38 19.89 -1.85 2.91
N ASP A 39 19.62 -3.15 2.89
CA ASP A 39 18.51 -3.71 2.13
C ASP A 39 17.17 -3.12 2.59
N ILE A 40 16.97 -3.01 3.90
CA ILE A 40 15.76 -2.42 4.48
C ILE A 40 15.63 -0.95 4.07
N ASP A 41 16.71 -0.19 4.11
CA ASP A 41 16.69 1.22 3.71
C ASP A 41 16.25 1.37 2.25
N VAL A 42 16.74 0.51 1.37
CA VAL A 42 16.34 0.52 -0.05
C VAL A 42 14.89 0.11 -0.21
N LEU A 43 14.47 -0.94 0.49
CA LEU A 43 13.09 -1.44 0.42
C LEU A 43 12.08 -0.43 0.98
N SER A 44 12.47 0.37 1.98
CA SER A 44 11.59 1.37 2.57
C SER A 44 11.21 2.48 1.60
N LEU A 45 11.94 2.63 0.49
CA LEU A 45 11.60 3.60 -0.56
C LEU A 45 10.35 3.18 -1.35
N ARG A 46 10.01 1.91 -1.37
CA ARG A 46 8.88 1.38 -2.17
C ARG A 46 7.89 0.53 -1.38
N ALA A 47 8.11 0.33 -0.10
CA ALA A 47 7.25 -0.49 0.74
C ALA A 47 7.00 0.19 2.08
N PRO A 48 5.84 -0.02 2.72
CA PRO A 48 5.51 0.61 3.99
C PRO A 48 6.23 -0.07 5.15
N ILE A 49 7.53 0.16 5.25
CA ILE A 49 8.39 -0.44 6.26
C ILE A 49 8.65 0.59 7.36
N GLU A 50 8.50 0.17 8.60
CA GLU A 50 8.84 0.95 9.78
C GLU A 50 9.88 0.21 10.58
N MET A 51 10.94 0.91 10.99
CA MET A 51 11.93 0.37 11.91
C MET A 51 11.68 0.90 13.30
N ARG A 52 11.67 0.00 14.28
CA ARG A 52 11.49 0.35 15.69
C ARG A 52 12.73 -0.06 16.47
N SER A 53 13.16 0.82 17.35
CA SER A 53 14.24 0.53 18.29
C SER A 53 13.65 -0.05 19.57
N GLY A 54 14.40 -0.90 20.25
CA GLY A 54 14.00 -1.45 21.53
C GLY A 54 14.38 -2.91 21.68
N ARG A 55 14.57 -3.30 22.92
CA ARG A 55 15.05 -4.65 23.25
C ARG A 55 13.99 -5.73 23.00
N TYR A 56 12.72 -5.40 23.25
CA TYR A 56 11.62 -6.36 23.17
C TYR A 56 10.71 -6.14 21.96
N ASN A 57 10.53 -4.89 21.53
CA ASN A 57 9.64 -4.53 20.44
C ASN A 57 10.38 -3.96 19.23
N GLY A 58 11.71 -4.05 19.23
CA GLY A 58 12.52 -3.58 18.12
C GLY A 58 12.43 -4.50 16.91
N GLY A 59 12.75 -3.96 15.75
CA GLY A 59 12.80 -4.71 14.52
C GLY A 59 12.17 -3.96 13.35
N VAL A 60 11.88 -4.71 12.32
CA VAL A 60 11.33 -4.22 11.06
C VAL A 60 9.88 -4.66 10.95
N TYR A 61 9.01 -3.71 10.69
CA TYR A 61 7.56 -3.93 10.62
C TYR A 61 7.04 -3.53 9.24
N ILE A 62 6.14 -4.32 8.71
CA ILE A 62 5.27 -3.86 7.61
C ILE A 62 4.10 -3.15 8.26
N VAL A 63 3.95 -1.87 7.94
CA VAL A 63 2.86 -1.05 8.47
C VAL A 63 1.68 -1.14 7.52
N ASP A 64 0.61 -1.74 7.98
CA ASP A 64 -0.63 -1.79 7.20
C ASP A 64 -1.46 -0.55 7.51
N PHE A 65 -1.26 0.49 6.69
CA PHE A 65 -1.99 1.74 6.85
C PHE A 65 -3.50 1.56 6.72
N ASN A 66 -3.93 0.52 6.02
CA ASN A 66 -5.35 0.24 5.84
C ASN A 66 -6.03 -0.24 7.13
N ARG A 67 -5.27 -0.84 8.06
CA ARG A 67 -5.81 -1.26 9.35
C ARG A 67 -6.06 -0.11 10.32
N ARG A 68 -5.38 1.03 10.13
CA ARG A 68 -5.53 2.21 10.98
C ARG A 68 -6.64 3.14 10.52
N LYS A 69 -7.11 2.96 9.29
CA LYS A 69 -8.21 3.74 8.72
C LYS A 69 -9.43 2.83 8.61
N PRO A 70 -10.62 3.37 8.85
CA PRO A 70 -11.82 2.59 8.59
C PRO A 70 -11.83 2.15 7.13
N PRO A 71 -12.37 0.95 6.83
CA PRO A 71 -12.43 0.48 5.47
C PRO A 71 -13.24 1.44 4.60
N VAL A 72 -12.79 1.63 3.36
CA VAL A 72 -13.49 2.48 2.40
C VAL A 72 -14.84 1.83 2.11
N THR A 73 -15.89 2.58 2.35
CA THR A 73 -17.26 2.11 2.10
C THR A 73 -17.67 2.40 0.66
N GLN A 74 -18.75 1.77 0.25
CA GLN A 74 -19.36 2.02 -1.04
C GLN A 74 -19.82 3.46 -1.20
N GLU A 75 -20.33 4.05 -0.11
CA GLU A 75 -20.71 5.46 -0.06
C GLU A 75 -19.50 6.37 -0.29
N ASP A 76 -18.36 6.03 0.28
CA ASP A 76 -17.11 6.78 0.09
C ASP A 76 -16.70 6.76 -1.38
N LEU A 77 -16.80 5.61 -2.05
CA LEU A 77 -16.48 5.47 -3.47
C LEU A 77 -17.40 6.32 -4.34
N ILE A 78 -18.70 6.27 -4.07
CA ILE A 78 -19.70 7.06 -4.80
C ILE A 78 -19.46 8.55 -4.60
N SER A 79 -19.20 8.97 -3.36
CA SER A 79 -18.90 10.36 -3.02
C SER A 79 -17.65 10.85 -3.75
N ALA A 80 -16.60 10.03 -3.78
CA ALA A 80 -15.37 10.35 -4.49
C ALA A 80 -15.60 10.52 -5.99
N LEU A 81 -16.39 9.63 -6.60
CA LEU A 81 -16.74 9.71 -8.02
C LEU A 81 -17.53 10.99 -8.33
N HIS A 82 -18.50 11.34 -7.48
CA HIS A 82 -19.24 12.59 -7.62
C HIS A 82 -18.35 13.81 -7.53
N THR A 83 -17.37 13.79 -6.61
CA THR A 83 -16.41 14.89 -6.46
C THR A 83 -15.56 15.03 -7.70
N VAL A 84 -15.05 13.92 -8.25
CA VAL A 84 -14.22 13.94 -9.47
C VAL A 84 -15.02 14.50 -10.65
N ILE A 85 -16.25 14.03 -10.85
CA ILE A 85 -17.10 14.48 -11.95
C ILE A 85 -17.40 15.98 -11.84
N ARG A 86 -17.78 16.45 -10.65
CA ARG A 86 -18.09 17.88 -10.44
C ARG A 86 -16.87 18.76 -10.63
N THR A 87 -15.72 18.33 -10.14
CA THR A 87 -14.46 19.08 -10.30
C THR A 87 -14.07 19.16 -11.75
N ALA A 88 -14.17 18.06 -12.50
CA ALA A 88 -13.89 18.01 -13.92
C ALA A 88 -14.79 18.96 -14.72
N GLU A 89 -16.08 18.97 -14.40
CA GLU A 89 -17.05 19.85 -15.07
C GLU A 89 -16.83 21.33 -14.75
N ARG A 90 -16.44 21.65 -13.50
CA ARG A 90 -16.25 23.03 -13.06
C ARG A 90 -14.98 23.66 -13.64
N GLU A 91 -13.88 22.91 -13.70
CA GLU A 91 -12.58 23.46 -14.06
C GLU A 91 -12.26 23.43 -15.55
N GLU A 92 -13.10 22.82 -16.34
CA GLU A 92 -12.93 22.68 -17.80
C GLU A 92 -11.59 22.04 -18.21
N LYS A 93 -10.81 21.56 -17.24
CA LYS A 93 -9.50 20.94 -17.50
C LYS A 93 -9.59 19.49 -17.87
N LEU A 94 -10.69 18.83 -17.52
CA LEU A 94 -10.99 17.47 -17.85
C LEU A 94 -12.36 17.44 -18.49
N ILE A 95 -12.38 17.36 -19.81
CA ILE A 95 -13.63 17.22 -20.54
C ILE A 95 -13.97 15.73 -20.57
N LEU A 96 -14.92 15.33 -19.73
CA LEU A 96 -15.50 14.00 -19.84
C LEU A 96 -16.44 13.99 -21.04
N GLY A 97 -16.18 13.12 -21.99
CA GLY A 97 -17.09 12.87 -23.08
C GLY A 97 -18.41 12.31 -22.55
N ASP A 98 -19.47 12.44 -23.35
CA ASP A 98 -20.81 11.94 -22.96
C ASP A 98 -20.77 10.47 -22.62
N ARG A 99 -19.98 9.68 -23.32
CA ARG A 99 -19.80 8.26 -23.06
C ARG A 99 -19.12 7.98 -21.72
N ASP A 100 -18.14 8.80 -21.35
CA ASP A 100 -17.45 8.67 -20.07
C ASP A 100 -18.40 8.94 -18.91
N LYS A 101 -19.23 9.99 -19.05
CA LYS A 101 -20.25 10.31 -18.05
C LYS A 101 -21.25 9.18 -17.89
N GLU A 102 -21.72 8.62 -19.01
CA GLU A 102 -22.64 7.49 -19.01
C GLU A 102 -22.04 6.27 -18.32
N ALA A 103 -20.79 5.95 -18.66
CA ALA A 103 -20.07 4.83 -18.05
C ALA A 103 -19.92 5.00 -16.54
N LEU A 104 -19.58 6.20 -16.07
CA LEU A 104 -19.47 6.51 -14.65
C LEU A 104 -20.81 6.41 -13.94
N GLN A 105 -21.88 6.88 -14.57
CA GLN A 105 -23.24 6.74 -14.03
C GLN A 105 -23.66 5.29 -13.89
N ILE A 106 -23.35 4.48 -14.89
CA ILE A 106 -23.64 3.04 -14.85
C ILE A 106 -22.85 2.39 -13.71
N LEU A 107 -21.56 2.72 -13.57
CA LEU A 107 -20.73 2.21 -12.49
C LEU A 107 -21.30 2.58 -11.11
N MET A 108 -21.72 3.83 -10.93
CA MET A 108 -22.33 4.28 -9.67
C MET A 108 -23.63 3.53 -9.39
N SER A 109 -24.45 3.28 -10.43
CA SER A 109 -25.69 2.51 -10.30
C SER A 109 -25.42 1.08 -9.84
N HIS A 110 -24.39 0.45 -10.38
CA HIS A 110 -23.99 -0.90 -9.97
C HIS A 110 -23.52 -0.93 -8.54
N LEU A 111 -22.75 0.07 -8.11
CA LEU A 111 -22.29 0.19 -6.74
C LEU A 111 -23.46 0.37 -5.76
N LEU A 112 -24.46 1.15 -6.13
CA LEU A 112 -25.66 1.36 -5.33
C LEU A 112 -26.52 0.09 -5.22
N ASN A 113 -26.64 -0.65 -6.30
CA ASN A 113 -27.49 -1.86 -6.35
C ASN A 113 -26.87 -3.06 -5.64
N ARG A 114 -25.58 -3.03 -5.38
CA ARG A 114 -24.87 -4.15 -4.73
C ARG A 114 -25.24 -4.32 -3.27
N ASN A 115 -25.85 -3.33 -2.65
CA ASN A 115 -26.23 -3.33 -1.24
C ASN A 115 -27.69 -3.74 -0.99
N VAL A 116 -28.38 -4.21 -2.00
CA VAL A 116 -29.76 -4.66 -1.87
C VAL A 116 -29.79 -6.14 -1.56
#